data_72442b10751f04d21557b518d7132fd5
#
_entry.id   72442b10751f04d21557b518d7132fd5
#
_cell.length_a   1.000
_cell.length_b   1.000
_cell.length_c   1.000
_cell.angle_alpha   90.00
_cell.angle_beta   90.00
_cell.angle_gamma   90.00
#
_symmetry.space_group_name_H-M   'P 1'
#
loop_
_entity.id
_entity.type
_entity.pdbx_description
1 polymer ?
#
loop_
_entity_poly.entity_id
_entity_poly.type
_entity_poly.pdbx_seq_one_letter_code
_entity_poly.pdbx_strand_id
1 'polypeptide(L)'
;MLLQKTRYIFSILIVGSILFSDDATRDCPENFILNPQYPTNGPECYPDEFLFYSSSKQAFYYFNIVTIDSIVLESEDWVGAFHGDICVGARNWDISQCNSGVCDVPIMGSDGGEYSSGYMEIGEIPTFKIYDYSENIYYDAIPSSD
;
A
#
# COMPACT_ATOMS: atom_id res chain seq x y z
N MET A 1 46.56 23.57 62.34
CA MET A 1 45.55 24.36 61.64
C MET A 1 45.37 23.75 60.24
N LEU A 2 44.38 22.91 60.08
CA LEU A 2 44.12 22.19 58.83
C LEU A 2 43.11 23.01 58.01
N LEU A 3 43.53 23.52 56.86
CA LEU A 3 42.60 24.17 55.88
C LEU A 3 41.96 23.06 55.01
N GLN A 4 40.68 22.86 55.22
CA GLN A 4 39.88 21.97 54.42
C GLN A 4 39.34 22.75 53.21
N LYS A 5 39.82 22.37 51.99
CA LYS A 5 39.33 22.92 50.74
C LYS A 5 38.02 22.26 50.35
N THR A 6 36.90 22.99 50.51
CA THR A 6 35.59 22.54 50.01
C THR A 6 35.53 22.79 48.52
N ARG A 7 35.45 21.69 47.73
CA ARG A 7 35.17 21.76 46.30
C ARG A 7 33.66 21.77 46.10
N TYR A 8 33.13 22.87 45.62
CA TYR A 8 31.76 22.91 45.10
C TYR A 8 31.75 22.29 43.72
N ILE A 9 31.07 21.14 43.57
CA ILE A 9 30.76 20.56 42.26
C ILE A 9 29.46 21.19 41.81
N PHE A 10 29.54 22.12 40.85
CA PHE A 10 28.37 22.59 40.14
C PHE A 10 27.94 21.48 39.17
N SER A 11 26.90 20.70 39.54
CA SER A 11 26.17 19.89 38.62
C SER A 11 25.33 20.78 37.71
N ILE A 12 25.80 20.99 36.50
CA ILE A 12 24.98 21.59 35.45
C ILE A 12 24.03 20.48 34.99
N LEU A 13 22.78 20.51 35.45
CA LEU A 13 21.68 19.75 34.84
C LEU A 13 21.41 20.36 33.46
N ILE A 14 22.01 19.79 32.43
CA ILE A 14 21.57 20.02 31.05
C ILE A 14 20.25 19.28 30.90
N VAL A 15 19.13 19.99 31.12
CA VAL A 15 17.82 19.53 30.68
C VAL A 15 17.84 19.64 29.14
N GLY A 16 18.35 18.57 28.50
CA GLY A 16 18.19 18.42 27.09
C GLY A 16 16.70 18.24 26.82
N SER A 17 16.04 19.28 26.30
CA SER A 17 14.76 19.13 25.65
C SER A 17 14.99 18.21 24.45
N ILE A 18 14.69 16.93 24.64
CA ILE A 18 14.53 16.01 23.52
C ILE A 18 13.26 16.49 22.85
N LEU A 19 13.43 17.31 21.82
CA LEU A 19 12.38 17.50 20.82
C LEU A 19 12.24 16.12 20.15
N PHE A 20 11.27 15.36 20.61
CA PHE A 20 10.72 14.30 19.80
C PHE A 20 10.09 15.03 18.61
N SER A 21 10.85 15.18 17.53
CA SER A 21 10.30 15.32 16.21
C SER A 21 9.55 14.01 15.99
N ASP A 22 8.24 14.06 16.16
CA ASP A 22 7.33 12.99 15.78
C ASP A 22 7.15 13.06 14.25
N ASP A 23 8.27 13.19 13.55
CA ASP A 23 8.42 12.87 12.16
C ASP A 23 8.84 11.39 12.13
N ALA A 24 7.91 10.54 12.54
CA ALA A 24 7.96 9.15 12.16
C ALA A 24 7.92 9.17 10.63
N THR A 25 9.10 9.13 10.01
CA THR A 25 9.22 8.82 8.60
C THR A 25 8.43 7.53 8.42
N ARG A 26 7.30 7.64 7.73
CA ARG A 26 6.46 6.49 7.41
C ARG A 26 7.24 5.69 6.38
N ASP A 27 7.97 4.70 6.86
CA ASP A 27 8.78 3.83 6.03
C ASP A 27 7.93 2.62 5.64
N CYS A 28 7.69 2.49 4.35
CA CYS A 28 7.09 1.28 3.80
C CYS A 28 8.10 0.12 3.82
N PRO A 29 7.63 -1.14 3.81
CA PRO A 29 8.49 -2.30 3.60
C PRO A 29 9.30 -2.18 2.29
N GLU A 30 10.36 -2.96 2.17
CA GLU A 30 11.11 -3.07 0.92
C GLU A 30 10.16 -3.46 -0.22
N ASN A 31 10.32 -2.85 -1.39
CA ASN A 31 9.45 -3.00 -2.58
C ASN A 31 8.00 -2.50 -2.41
N PHE A 32 7.78 -1.66 -1.39
CA PHE A 32 6.52 -0.96 -1.20
C PHE A 32 6.74 0.55 -1.29
N ILE A 33 5.74 1.25 -1.78
CA ILE A 33 5.73 2.71 -1.90
C ILE A 33 4.65 3.32 -1.01
N LEU A 34 4.97 4.44 -0.38
CA LEU A 34 4.03 5.19 0.44
C LEU A 34 2.86 5.71 -0.41
N ASN A 35 1.66 5.45 0.05
CA ASN A 35 0.44 6.00 -0.55
C ASN A 35 0.32 7.50 -0.24
N PRO A 36 0.45 8.39 -1.22
CA PRO A 36 0.35 9.84 -0.98
C PRO A 36 -1.07 10.29 -0.60
N GLN A 37 -2.08 9.44 -0.76
CA GLN A 37 -3.47 9.70 -0.38
C GLN A 37 -3.83 9.14 1.01
N TYR A 38 -2.90 8.47 1.70
CA TYR A 38 -3.13 8.00 3.07
C TYR A 38 -3.24 9.18 4.06
N PRO A 39 -4.13 9.15 5.06
CA PRO A 39 -5.06 8.06 5.41
C PRO A 39 -6.46 8.19 4.75
N THR A 40 -6.67 9.08 3.82
CA THR A 40 -7.99 9.34 3.24
C THR A 40 -8.46 8.24 2.31
N ASN A 41 -7.54 7.60 1.59
CA ASN A 41 -7.84 6.55 0.63
C ASN A 41 -6.81 5.41 0.72
N GLY A 42 -7.30 4.21 0.94
CA GLY A 42 -6.54 2.97 0.87
C GLY A 42 -5.54 2.75 1.99
N PRO A 43 -4.73 1.70 1.90
CA PRO A 43 -3.66 1.39 2.84
C PRO A 43 -2.51 2.39 2.80
N GLU A 44 -1.67 2.37 3.81
CA GLU A 44 -0.51 3.27 3.93
C GLU A 44 0.54 3.00 2.86
N CYS A 45 0.80 1.73 2.57
CA CYS A 45 1.80 1.30 1.59
C CYS A 45 1.19 0.35 0.57
N TYR A 46 1.63 0.47 -0.67
CA TYR A 46 1.33 -0.45 -1.78
C TYR A 46 2.59 -1.13 -2.27
N PRO A 47 2.52 -2.37 -2.81
CA PRO A 47 3.59 -2.87 -3.68
C PRO A 47 3.91 -1.83 -4.75
N ASP A 48 5.17 -1.63 -5.09
CA ASP A 48 5.64 -0.48 -5.87
C ASP A 48 4.98 -0.36 -7.26
N GLU A 49 4.67 -1.49 -7.93
CA GLU A 49 3.91 -1.48 -9.19
C GLU A 49 2.39 -1.29 -9.01
N PHE A 50 1.86 -1.38 -7.76
CA PHE A 50 0.41 -1.39 -7.51
C PHE A 50 -0.14 -0.07 -6.97
N LEU A 51 0.69 0.97 -6.94
CA LEU A 51 0.20 2.30 -6.54
C LEU A 51 -0.75 2.86 -7.61
N PHE A 52 -1.90 3.30 -7.17
CA PHE A 52 -2.87 4.01 -8.00
C PHE A 52 -3.51 5.17 -7.23
N TYR A 53 -4.16 6.08 -7.95
CA TYR A 53 -4.92 7.18 -7.37
C TYR A 53 -6.41 6.95 -7.56
N SER A 54 -7.20 7.23 -6.52
CA SER A 54 -8.65 7.15 -6.61
C SER A 54 -9.20 8.18 -7.59
N SER A 55 -10.14 7.77 -8.42
CA SER A 55 -10.85 8.63 -9.34
C SER A 55 -12.36 8.62 -9.06
N SER A 56 -13.08 9.60 -9.60
CA SER A 56 -14.54 9.68 -9.47
C SER A 56 -15.27 8.64 -10.33
N LYS A 57 -14.58 8.04 -11.31
CA LYS A 57 -15.10 6.95 -12.13
C LYS A 57 -14.47 5.65 -11.66
N GLN A 58 -15.28 4.71 -11.24
CA GLN A 58 -14.77 3.42 -10.74
C GLN A 58 -15.76 2.29 -11.05
N ALA A 59 -15.20 1.10 -11.22
CA ALA A 59 -15.89 -0.17 -11.32
C ALA A 59 -15.24 -1.17 -10.35
N PHE A 60 -15.86 -2.32 -10.14
CA PHE A 60 -15.34 -3.36 -9.26
C PHE A 60 -15.42 -4.70 -9.95
N TYR A 61 -14.33 -5.44 -9.91
CA TYR A 61 -14.27 -6.84 -10.32
C TYR A 61 -14.26 -7.72 -9.09
N TYR A 62 -15.14 -8.71 -9.06
CA TYR A 62 -15.34 -9.60 -7.92
C TYR A 62 -14.75 -10.96 -8.23
N PHE A 63 -13.96 -11.49 -7.30
CA PHE A 63 -13.31 -12.77 -7.42
C PHE A 63 -13.68 -13.68 -6.25
N ASN A 64 -14.16 -14.89 -6.56
CA ASN A 64 -14.45 -15.91 -5.55
C ASN A 64 -13.17 -16.55 -5.02
N ILE A 65 -12.17 -16.70 -5.89
CA ILE A 65 -10.89 -17.31 -5.56
C ILE A 65 -9.80 -16.74 -6.48
N VAL A 66 -8.63 -16.52 -5.93
CA VAL A 66 -7.41 -16.20 -6.67
C VAL A 66 -6.32 -17.16 -6.22
N THR A 67 -5.54 -17.67 -7.16
CA THR A 67 -4.50 -18.67 -6.87
C THR A 67 -3.22 -18.40 -7.65
N ILE A 68 -2.09 -18.81 -7.09
CA ILE A 68 -0.80 -19.00 -7.78
C ILE A 68 -0.54 -20.52 -7.78
N ASP A 69 -0.35 -21.11 -8.93
CA ASP A 69 -0.12 -22.55 -9.10
C ASP A 69 -1.12 -23.45 -8.34
N SER A 70 -2.40 -23.07 -8.32
CA SER A 70 -3.48 -23.74 -7.60
C SER A 70 -3.44 -23.61 -6.07
N ILE A 71 -2.54 -22.79 -5.52
CA ILE A 71 -2.49 -22.42 -4.09
C ILE A 71 -3.21 -21.10 -3.94
N VAL A 72 -4.14 -21.02 -2.97
CA VAL A 72 -4.87 -19.77 -2.68
C VAL A 72 -3.92 -18.72 -2.10
N LEU A 73 -4.19 -17.46 -2.43
CA LEU A 73 -3.39 -16.33 -1.93
C LEU A 73 -3.45 -16.21 -0.42
N GLU A 74 -2.37 -15.73 0.16
CA GLU A 74 -2.25 -15.39 1.57
C GLU A 74 -2.70 -13.95 1.86
N SER A 75 -2.82 -13.59 3.13
CA SER A 75 -3.36 -12.29 3.56
C SER A 75 -2.44 -11.10 3.23
N GLU A 76 -1.17 -11.36 3.03
CA GLU A 76 -0.16 -10.35 2.66
C GLU A 76 -0.05 -10.15 1.15
N ASP A 77 -0.61 -11.06 0.34
CA ASP A 77 -0.58 -10.98 -1.12
C ASP A 77 -1.51 -9.87 -1.63
N TRP A 78 -1.30 -9.51 -2.88
CA TRP A 78 -2.07 -8.44 -3.51
C TRP A 78 -2.55 -8.81 -4.90
N VAL A 79 -3.68 -8.25 -5.31
CA VAL A 79 -4.17 -8.29 -6.68
C VAL A 79 -4.27 -6.87 -7.21
N GLY A 80 -3.61 -6.61 -8.32
CA GLY A 80 -3.63 -5.33 -9.04
C GLY A 80 -4.33 -5.45 -10.38
N ALA A 81 -5.02 -4.39 -10.78
CA ALA A 81 -5.64 -4.22 -12.08
C ALA A 81 -4.89 -3.17 -12.89
N PHE A 82 -4.75 -3.39 -14.18
CA PHE A 82 -3.90 -2.60 -15.06
C PHE A 82 -4.61 -2.22 -16.36
N HIS A 83 -4.29 -1.00 -16.83
CA HIS A 83 -4.50 -0.56 -18.19
C HIS A 83 -3.14 -0.38 -18.87
N GLY A 84 -2.74 -1.36 -19.67
CA GLY A 84 -1.34 -1.45 -20.13
C GLY A 84 -0.38 -1.61 -18.95
N ASP A 85 0.57 -0.69 -18.80
CA ASP A 85 1.55 -0.70 -17.71
C ASP A 85 1.12 0.17 -16.51
N ILE A 86 -0.07 0.77 -16.55
CA ILE A 86 -0.56 1.67 -15.50
C ILE A 86 -1.45 0.89 -14.55
N CYS A 87 -1.10 0.86 -13.27
CA CYS A 87 -2.00 0.33 -12.24
C CYS A 87 -3.21 1.26 -12.10
N VAL A 88 -4.40 0.70 -12.21
CA VAL A 88 -5.67 1.40 -12.11
C VAL A 88 -6.49 0.96 -10.91
N GLY A 89 -5.97 0.05 -10.11
CA GLY A 89 -6.59 -0.40 -8.88
C GLY A 89 -5.85 -1.58 -8.29
N ALA A 90 -5.88 -1.70 -6.97
CA ALA A 90 -5.25 -2.81 -6.27
C ALA A 90 -5.94 -3.10 -4.94
N ARG A 91 -5.82 -4.33 -4.48
CA ARG A 91 -6.32 -4.79 -3.19
C ARG A 91 -5.35 -5.75 -2.53
N ASN A 92 -5.09 -5.52 -1.24
CA ASN A 92 -4.49 -6.53 -0.37
C ASN A 92 -5.47 -7.70 -0.19
N TRP A 93 -4.99 -8.94 -0.33
CA TRP A 93 -5.85 -10.12 -0.43
C TRP A 93 -6.24 -10.74 0.92
N ASP A 94 -6.44 -9.91 1.94
CA ASP A 94 -6.98 -10.37 3.22
C ASP A 94 -8.47 -10.73 3.07
N ILE A 95 -8.75 -12.02 2.87
CA ILE A 95 -10.11 -12.55 2.67
C ILE A 95 -11.01 -12.35 3.90
N SER A 96 -10.45 -12.11 5.08
CA SER A 96 -11.22 -11.80 6.29
C SER A 96 -11.94 -10.46 6.19
N GLN A 97 -11.44 -9.56 5.33
CA GLN A 97 -12.01 -8.25 5.05
C GLN A 97 -12.92 -8.22 3.81
N CYS A 98 -13.08 -9.38 3.15
CA CYS A 98 -13.94 -9.52 1.99
C CYS A 98 -15.37 -9.90 2.39
N ASN A 99 -16.36 -9.54 1.57
CA ASN A 99 -17.75 -9.84 1.84
C ASN A 99 -18.05 -11.32 1.56
N SER A 100 -18.22 -12.11 2.61
CA SER A 100 -18.52 -13.55 2.53
C SER A 100 -17.50 -14.34 1.70
N GLY A 101 -16.23 -13.95 1.73
CA GLY A 101 -15.15 -14.60 1.00
C GLY A 101 -15.04 -14.18 -0.48
N VAL A 102 -15.87 -13.28 -0.95
CA VAL A 102 -15.76 -12.67 -2.29
C VAL A 102 -15.04 -11.34 -2.16
N CYS A 103 -13.86 -11.26 -2.71
CA CYS A 103 -13.06 -10.03 -2.73
C CYS A 103 -13.31 -9.24 -4.02
N ASP A 104 -13.24 -7.92 -3.90
CA ASP A 104 -13.33 -7.02 -5.03
C ASP A 104 -11.97 -6.35 -5.29
N VAL A 105 -11.68 -6.10 -6.56
CA VAL A 105 -10.59 -5.23 -6.97
C VAL A 105 -11.21 -3.97 -7.57
N PRO A 106 -10.92 -2.78 -7.00
CA PRO A 106 -11.39 -1.53 -7.57
C PRO A 106 -10.67 -1.25 -8.90
N ILE A 107 -11.37 -0.71 -9.86
CA ILE A 107 -10.84 -0.29 -11.16
C ILE A 107 -11.18 1.16 -11.37
N MET A 108 -10.18 2.01 -11.44
CA MET A 108 -10.34 3.44 -11.64
C MET A 108 -10.39 3.80 -13.12
N GLY A 109 -11.33 4.65 -13.49
CA GLY A 109 -11.48 5.20 -14.83
C GLY A 109 -10.92 6.61 -14.94
N SER A 110 -10.61 7.04 -16.17
CA SER A 110 -10.22 8.40 -16.49
C SER A 110 -11.38 9.35 -16.22
N ASP A 111 -11.22 10.30 -15.31
CA ASP A 111 -12.22 11.31 -14.96
C ASP A 111 -11.84 12.72 -15.43
N GLY A 112 -10.73 12.82 -16.20
CA GLY A 112 -10.22 14.05 -16.73
C GLY A 112 -9.20 14.76 -15.83
N GLY A 113 -8.91 14.22 -14.66
CA GLY A 113 -7.81 14.69 -13.80
C GLY A 113 -6.46 14.23 -14.32
N GLU A 114 -5.42 15.03 -14.07
CA GLU A 114 -4.03 14.69 -14.46
C GLU A 114 -3.57 13.35 -13.84
N TYR A 115 -4.00 13.10 -12.61
CA TYR A 115 -3.69 11.85 -11.85
C TYR A 115 -4.34 10.60 -12.44
N SER A 116 -5.43 10.74 -13.21
CA SER A 116 -6.14 9.65 -13.89
C SER A 116 -5.80 9.55 -15.38
N SER A 117 -4.74 10.22 -15.82
CA SER A 117 -4.26 10.13 -17.20
C SER A 117 -3.83 8.71 -17.53
N GLY A 118 -4.38 8.13 -18.59
CA GLY A 118 -4.12 6.75 -18.99
C GLY A 118 -4.90 5.70 -18.20
N TYR A 119 -5.85 6.10 -17.35
CA TYR A 119 -6.78 5.18 -16.70
C TYR A 119 -7.83 4.65 -17.67
N MET A 120 -8.61 3.66 -17.22
CA MET A 120 -9.62 2.97 -18.03
C MET A 120 -10.65 3.92 -18.62
N GLU A 121 -11.02 3.70 -19.86
CA GLU A 121 -12.19 4.29 -20.48
C GLU A 121 -13.38 3.31 -20.50
N ILE A 122 -14.57 3.82 -20.74
CA ILE A 122 -15.79 3.00 -20.74
C ILE A 122 -15.71 1.92 -21.82
N GLY A 123 -15.87 0.67 -21.40
CA GLY A 123 -15.88 -0.50 -22.29
C GLY A 123 -14.53 -1.19 -22.44
N GLU A 124 -13.48 -0.68 -21.83
CA GLU A 124 -12.19 -1.35 -21.76
C GLU A 124 -12.17 -2.44 -20.68
N ILE A 125 -11.33 -3.44 -20.87
CA ILE A 125 -11.16 -4.58 -19.96
C ILE A 125 -9.75 -4.52 -19.39
N PRO A 126 -9.60 -4.50 -18.05
CA PRO A 126 -8.28 -4.48 -17.42
C PRO A 126 -7.57 -5.83 -17.54
N THR A 127 -6.26 -5.81 -17.46
CA THR A 127 -5.45 -6.98 -17.13
C THR A 127 -5.19 -7.01 -15.63
N PHE A 128 -4.75 -8.18 -15.13
CA PHE A 128 -4.51 -8.34 -13.69
C PHE A 128 -3.11 -8.90 -13.44
N LYS A 129 -2.53 -8.49 -12.31
CA LYS A 129 -1.31 -9.07 -11.75
C LYS A 129 -1.56 -9.48 -10.30
N ILE A 130 -0.80 -10.46 -9.84
CA ILE A 130 -0.71 -10.84 -8.44
C ILE A 130 0.69 -10.49 -7.96
N TYR A 131 0.80 -9.91 -6.77
CA TYR A 131 2.06 -9.79 -6.05
C TYR A 131 2.08 -10.78 -4.91
N ASP A 132 3.01 -11.72 -4.97
CA ASP A 132 3.31 -12.67 -3.90
C ASP A 132 4.27 -12.01 -2.93
N TYR A 133 3.77 -11.71 -1.74
CA TYR A 133 4.55 -11.03 -0.71
C TYR A 133 5.70 -11.90 -0.20
N SER A 134 5.47 -13.21 -0.10
CA SER A 134 6.44 -14.16 0.47
C SER A 134 7.66 -14.36 -0.42
N GLU A 135 7.46 -14.34 -1.75
CA GLU A 135 8.51 -14.51 -2.75
C GLU A 135 8.99 -13.17 -3.33
N ASN A 136 8.25 -12.08 -3.07
CA ASN A 136 8.50 -10.75 -3.64
C ASN A 136 8.52 -10.78 -5.18
N ILE A 137 7.50 -11.41 -5.78
CA ILE A 137 7.38 -11.61 -7.22
C ILE A 137 6.02 -11.16 -7.71
N TYR A 138 5.99 -10.55 -8.90
CA TYR A 138 4.77 -10.22 -9.63
C TYR A 138 4.48 -11.29 -10.68
N TYR A 139 3.24 -11.75 -10.73
CA TYR A 139 2.72 -12.71 -11.70
C TYR A 139 1.61 -12.09 -12.53
N ASP A 140 1.63 -12.31 -13.84
CA ASP A 140 0.47 -12.00 -14.69
C ASP A 140 -0.66 -12.97 -14.35
N ALA A 141 -1.86 -12.45 -14.11
CA ALA A 141 -3.03 -13.24 -13.78
C ALA A 141 -4.00 -13.30 -14.96
N ILE A 142 -4.58 -14.47 -15.18
CA ILE A 142 -5.58 -14.69 -16.21
C ILE A 142 -6.93 -14.93 -15.53
N PRO A 143 -7.91 -14.02 -15.68
CA PRO A 143 -9.26 -14.28 -15.19
C PRO A 143 -9.85 -15.49 -15.88
N SER A 144 -10.35 -16.47 -15.12
CA SER A 144 -11.19 -17.53 -15.67
C SER A 144 -12.66 -17.09 -15.57
N SER A 145 -13.40 -17.22 -16.67
CA SER A 145 -14.86 -17.13 -16.64
C SER A 145 -15.40 -18.54 -16.39
N ASP A 146 -16.15 -18.70 -15.32
CA ASP A 146 -17.05 -19.84 -15.17
C ASP A 146 -18.31 -19.63 -16.01
#